data_b5de986147fb95f3f25afdbd5b868352
#
_entry.id   b5de986147fb95f3f25afdbd5b868352
#
_cell.length_a   1.000
_cell.length_b   1.000
_cell.length_c   1.000
_cell.angle_alpha   90.00
_cell.angle_beta   90.00
_cell.angle_gamma   90.00
#
_symmetry.space_group_name_H-M   'P 1'
#
loop_
_entity.id
_entity.type
_entity.pdbx_description
1 polymer ?
#
loop_
_entity_poly.entity_id
_entity_poly.type
_entity_poly.pdbx_seq_one_letter_code
_entity_poly.pdbx_strand_id
1 'polypeptide(L)'
;EKMNEPERAGKNTVIFSYEESYGYMIGHYVRDKDAVTASLLLTEMAAWYYSQGMTLFDALNALFEKYGWYGEKTHNLVMPGLDGAEKMAALMKSLRETPPSEIAGVKVATYKDYSDGTARDAASGEVTKIALSGSNVLRFDLCDGTHIVVRPSGTEPKIKVYILTKGADAQERDANLAKYSAWVNTLA
;
A
#
# COMPACT_ATOMS: atom_id res chain seq x y z
N GLU A 1 10.15 15.25 -3.84
CA GLU A 1 9.24 16.29 -4.38
C GLU A 1 8.87 17.31 -3.31
N LYS A 2 8.26 16.91 -2.20
CA LYS A 2 7.88 17.81 -1.09
C LYS A 2 9.04 18.52 -0.40
N MET A 3 10.26 18.00 -0.47
CA MET A 3 11.46 18.67 0.06
C MET A 3 11.82 19.94 -0.71
N ASN A 4 11.38 20.04 -1.97
CA ASN A 4 11.69 21.15 -2.87
C ASN A 4 10.55 22.17 -2.98
N GLU A 5 9.42 21.96 -2.28
CA GLU A 5 8.32 22.92 -2.29
C GLU A 5 8.78 24.25 -1.66
N PRO A 6 8.73 25.38 -2.38
CA PRO A 6 9.21 26.67 -1.87
C PRO A 6 8.54 27.10 -0.55
N GLU A 7 7.26 26.74 -0.38
CA GLU A 7 6.47 27.01 0.83
C GLU A 7 6.99 26.29 2.08
N ARG A 8 7.74 25.21 1.89
CA ARG A 8 8.32 24.36 2.95
C ARG A 8 9.83 24.50 3.09
N ALA A 9 10.46 25.23 2.19
CA ALA A 9 11.90 25.45 2.22
C ALA A 9 12.31 26.10 3.56
N GLY A 10 13.17 25.42 4.31
CA GLY A 10 13.64 25.88 5.62
C GLY A 10 12.65 25.75 6.79
N LYS A 11 11.42 25.26 6.56
CA LYS A 11 10.40 25.07 7.61
C LYS A 11 10.33 23.66 8.17
N ASN A 12 10.67 22.66 7.34
CA ASN A 12 10.62 21.24 7.72
C ASN A 12 11.93 20.56 7.35
N THR A 13 12.40 19.67 8.21
CA THR A 13 13.53 18.80 7.92
C THR A 13 13.04 17.38 7.65
N VAL A 14 13.43 16.81 6.51
CA VAL A 14 13.21 15.39 6.23
C VAL A 14 14.27 14.61 7.00
N ILE A 15 13.84 13.83 7.96
CA ILE A 15 14.70 12.96 8.77
C ILE A 15 14.76 11.54 8.25
N PHE A 16 13.65 11.05 7.69
CA PHE A 16 13.51 9.68 7.18
C PHE A 16 12.40 9.61 6.13
N SER A 17 12.59 8.83 5.09
CA SER A 17 11.55 8.43 4.14
C SER A 17 11.81 7.02 3.63
N TYR A 18 10.77 6.38 3.12
CA TYR A 18 10.83 5.01 2.61
C TYR A 18 9.77 4.77 1.54
N GLU A 19 9.95 3.70 0.80
CA GLU A 19 8.95 3.17 -0.13
C GLU A 19 8.62 1.70 0.21
N GLU A 20 7.49 1.21 -0.28
CA GLU A 20 7.00 -0.13 0.02
C GLU A 20 7.93 -1.26 -0.48
N SER A 21 8.83 -0.95 -1.40
CA SER A 21 9.76 -1.88 -2.03
C SER A 21 11.17 -1.82 -1.45
N TYR A 22 11.27 -1.63 -0.13
CA TYR A 22 12.51 -1.69 0.64
C TYR A 22 13.55 -0.61 0.31
N GLY A 23 13.11 0.53 -0.20
CA GLY A 23 13.95 1.70 -0.39
C GLY A 23 13.87 2.64 0.81
N TYR A 24 15.02 3.07 1.33
CA TYR A 24 15.09 3.95 2.51
C TYR A 24 16.01 5.13 2.23
N MET A 25 15.65 6.30 2.76
CA MET A 25 16.45 7.52 2.71
C MET A 25 16.48 8.16 4.10
N ILE A 26 17.67 8.56 4.56
CA ILE A 26 17.87 9.21 5.84
C ILE A 26 18.44 10.61 5.59
N GLY A 27 17.77 11.61 6.16
CA GLY A 27 18.18 13.00 5.97
C GLY A 27 17.96 13.51 4.55
N HIS A 28 18.78 14.47 4.11
CA HIS A 28 18.57 15.19 2.86
C HIS A 28 19.84 15.29 1.96
N TYR A 29 20.94 14.69 2.37
CA TYR A 29 22.23 14.77 1.66
C TYR A 29 22.27 13.86 0.43
N VAL A 30 21.56 12.72 0.45
CA VAL A 30 21.24 11.92 -0.72
C VAL A 30 19.73 11.95 -0.93
N ARG A 31 19.29 12.36 -2.13
CA ARG A 31 17.85 12.50 -2.44
C ARG A 31 17.29 11.30 -3.19
N ASP A 32 17.80 10.12 -2.86
CA ASP A 32 17.36 8.83 -3.35
C ASP A 32 17.60 7.77 -2.27
N LYS A 33 17.14 6.57 -2.53
CA LYS A 33 17.35 5.40 -1.66
C LYS A 33 18.86 5.14 -1.49
N ASP A 34 19.26 4.93 -0.25
CA ASP A 34 20.66 4.67 0.11
C ASP A 34 20.74 3.47 1.05
N ALA A 35 21.20 2.34 0.52
CA ALA A 35 21.33 1.10 1.28
C ALA A 35 22.44 1.18 2.36
N VAL A 36 23.46 2.01 2.18
CA VAL A 36 24.56 2.14 3.13
C VAL A 36 24.07 2.79 4.43
N THR A 37 23.40 3.94 4.32
CA THR A 37 22.83 4.62 5.48
C THR A 37 21.68 3.85 6.10
N ALA A 38 20.86 3.16 5.30
CA ALA A 38 19.84 2.27 5.82
C ALA A 38 20.43 1.13 6.65
N SER A 39 21.52 0.52 6.21
CA SER A 39 22.21 -0.55 6.94
C SER A 39 22.81 -0.04 8.24
N LEU A 40 23.41 1.15 8.22
CA LEU A 40 23.94 1.78 9.43
C LEU A 40 22.83 2.04 10.44
N LEU A 41 21.74 2.70 10.03
CA LEU A 41 20.62 2.99 10.90
C LEU A 41 19.99 1.72 11.50
N LEU A 42 19.82 0.68 10.68
CA LEU A 42 19.28 -0.61 11.14
C LEU A 42 20.20 -1.25 12.19
N THR A 43 21.51 -1.18 11.99
CA THR A 43 22.50 -1.70 12.94
C THR A 43 22.47 -0.92 14.25
N GLU A 44 22.43 0.40 14.20
CA GLU A 44 22.32 1.26 15.40
C GLU A 44 21.00 0.99 16.15
N MET A 45 19.89 0.88 15.43
CA MET A 45 18.60 0.55 16.01
C MET A 45 18.62 -0.83 16.68
N ALA A 46 19.22 -1.83 16.05
CA ALA A 46 19.35 -3.17 16.63
C ALA A 46 20.22 -3.14 17.91
N ALA A 47 21.34 -2.44 17.89
CA ALA A 47 22.21 -2.29 19.06
C ALA A 47 21.49 -1.55 20.20
N TRP A 48 20.72 -0.51 19.89
CA TRP A 48 19.93 0.23 20.89
C TRP A 48 18.88 -0.65 21.55
N TYR A 49 18.07 -1.38 20.77
CA TYR A 49 17.07 -2.30 21.32
C TYR A 49 17.71 -3.45 22.10
N TYR A 50 18.83 -3.98 21.62
CA TYR A 50 19.59 -5.01 22.35
C TYR A 50 20.07 -4.49 23.72
N SER A 51 20.50 -3.25 23.82
CA SER A 51 20.87 -2.62 25.12
C SER A 51 19.69 -2.49 26.09
N GLN A 52 18.45 -2.53 25.60
CA GLN A 52 17.22 -2.57 26.39
C GLN A 52 16.71 -4.00 26.67
N GLY A 53 17.47 -5.04 26.29
CA GLY A 53 17.08 -6.43 26.42
C GLY A 53 16.05 -6.89 25.40
N MET A 54 15.90 -6.18 24.29
CA MET A 54 14.90 -6.45 23.22
C MET A 54 15.60 -6.79 21.90
N THR A 55 14.95 -7.66 21.14
CA THR A 55 15.25 -7.85 19.71
C THR A 55 14.47 -6.85 18.85
N LEU A 56 14.81 -6.72 17.58
CA LEU A 56 13.98 -5.94 16.63
C LEU A 56 12.57 -6.53 16.44
N PHE A 57 12.43 -7.85 16.62
CA PHE A 57 11.13 -8.49 16.58
C PHE A 57 10.26 -8.11 17.78
N ASP A 58 10.84 -8.05 18.98
CA ASP A 58 10.14 -7.58 20.18
C ASP A 58 9.72 -6.11 20.03
N ALA A 59 10.59 -5.28 19.47
CA ALA A 59 10.28 -3.89 19.17
C ALA A 59 9.12 -3.74 18.16
N LEU A 60 9.10 -4.57 17.12
CA LEU A 60 8.00 -4.59 16.15
C LEU A 60 6.67 -5.00 16.81
N ASN A 61 6.69 -6.03 17.66
CA ASN A 61 5.49 -6.45 18.38
C ASN A 61 4.98 -5.35 19.32
N ALA A 62 5.88 -4.66 20.02
CA ALA A 62 5.50 -3.51 20.86
C ALA A 62 4.86 -2.36 20.05
N LEU A 63 5.29 -2.16 18.80
CA LEU A 63 4.61 -1.21 17.88
C LEU A 63 3.21 -1.69 17.50
N PHE A 64 3.03 -2.96 17.20
CA PHE A 64 1.70 -3.51 16.92
C PHE A 64 0.76 -3.40 18.12
N GLU A 65 1.22 -3.71 19.33
CA GLU A 65 0.45 -3.54 20.56
C GLU A 65 0.05 -2.09 20.80
N LYS A 66 0.98 -1.15 20.55
CA LYS A 66 0.76 0.28 20.78
C LYS A 66 -0.15 0.94 19.75
N TYR A 67 0.01 0.61 18.46
CA TYR A 67 -0.64 1.33 17.35
C TYR A 67 -1.71 0.52 16.64
N GLY A 68 -1.75 -0.80 16.85
CA GLY A 68 -2.67 -1.76 16.24
C GLY A 68 -1.97 -2.76 15.34
N TRP A 69 -2.61 -3.90 15.16
CA TRP A 69 -2.10 -5.03 14.38
C TRP A 69 -2.38 -4.82 12.89
N TYR A 70 -1.53 -4.01 12.26
CA TYR A 70 -1.60 -3.77 10.81
C TYR A 70 -0.94 -4.89 10.04
N GLY A 71 -1.54 -5.26 8.91
CA GLY A 71 -1.02 -6.23 7.98
C GLY A 71 -1.01 -5.68 6.56
N GLU A 72 0.08 -5.89 5.84
CA GLU A 72 0.15 -5.58 4.42
C GLU A 72 0.67 -6.76 3.63
N LYS A 73 0.19 -6.89 2.40
CA LYS A 73 0.69 -7.89 1.45
C LYS A 73 0.52 -7.39 0.03
N THR A 74 1.59 -7.54 -0.75
CA THR A 74 1.56 -7.25 -2.18
C THR A 74 1.50 -8.54 -2.98
N HIS A 75 0.52 -8.63 -3.87
CA HIS A 75 0.40 -9.69 -4.86
C HIS A 75 0.80 -9.17 -6.24
N ASN A 76 1.52 -9.99 -6.99
CA ASN A 76 1.85 -9.73 -8.39
C ASN A 76 1.04 -10.70 -9.26
N LEU A 77 0.00 -10.20 -9.92
CA LEU A 77 -0.76 -10.96 -10.92
C LEU A 77 0.01 -10.85 -12.24
N VAL A 78 0.81 -11.85 -12.54
CA VAL A 78 1.59 -11.91 -13.78
C VAL A 78 0.69 -12.45 -14.89
N MET A 79 0.66 -11.75 -16.01
CA MET A 79 -0.12 -12.12 -17.20
C MET A 79 0.85 -12.51 -18.33
N PRO A 80 1.29 -13.77 -18.36
CA PRO A 80 2.27 -14.22 -19.35
C PRO A 80 1.67 -14.30 -20.75
N GLY A 81 2.53 -14.20 -21.75
CA GLY A 81 2.16 -14.32 -23.16
C GLY A 81 2.09 -12.99 -23.90
N LEU A 82 1.93 -13.07 -25.21
CA LEU A 82 1.88 -11.89 -26.08
C LEU A 82 0.64 -11.01 -25.83
N ASP A 83 -0.42 -11.60 -25.29
CA ASP A 83 -1.67 -10.97 -24.92
C ASP A 83 -1.71 -10.46 -23.47
N GLY A 84 -0.61 -10.57 -22.74
CA GLY A 84 -0.55 -10.18 -21.31
C GLY A 84 -0.91 -8.71 -21.06
N ALA A 85 -0.47 -7.80 -21.94
CA ALA A 85 -0.82 -6.38 -21.84
C ALA A 85 -2.32 -6.14 -22.07
N GLU A 86 -2.95 -6.87 -23.01
CA GLU A 86 -4.39 -6.79 -23.28
C GLU A 86 -5.21 -7.33 -22.09
N LYS A 87 -4.81 -8.45 -21.52
CA LYS A 87 -5.44 -9.03 -20.33
C LYS A 87 -5.37 -8.09 -19.14
N MET A 88 -4.22 -7.46 -18.92
CA MET A 88 -4.01 -6.46 -17.88
C MET A 88 -4.94 -5.25 -18.08
N ALA A 89 -5.03 -4.73 -19.31
CA ALA A 89 -5.91 -3.62 -19.66
C ALA A 89 -7.39 -4.00 -19.46
N ALA A 90 -7.78 -5.20 -19.87
CA ALA A 90 -9.14 -5.73 -19.72
C ALA A 90 -9.54 -5.86 -18.23
N LEU A 91 -8.65 -6.39 -17.37
CA LEU A 91 -8.92 -6.49 -15.93
C LEU A 91 -9.08 -5.10 -15.31
N MET A 92 -8.19 -4.16 -15.60
CA MET A 92 -8.31 -2.78 -15.08
C MET A 92 -9.59 -2.10 -15.57
N LYS A 93 -9.96 -2.31 -16.81
CA LYS A 93 -11.21 -1.81 -17.39
C LYS A 93 -12.43 -2.41 -16.68
N SER A 94 -12.46 -3.71 -16.50
CA SER A 94 -13.56 -4.41 -15.80
C SER A 94 -13.75 -3.90 -14.38
N LEU A 95 -12.65 -3.79 -13.60
CA LEU A 95 -12.69 -3.26 -12.22
C LEU A 95 -13.15 -1.80 -12.15
N ARG A 96 -12.93 -1.02 -13.21
CA ARG A 96 -13.33 0.39 -13.31
C ARG A 96 -14.80 0.54 -13.71
N GLU A 97 -15.24 -0.21 -14.71
CA GLU A 97 -16.61 -0.13 -15.24
C GLU A 97 -17.63 -0.85 -14.35
N THR A 98 -17.19 -1.94 -13.71
CA THR A 98 -18.02 -2.75 -12.83
C THR A 98 -17.26 -3.02 -11.52
N PRO A 99 -17.07 -1.98 -10.68
CA PRO A 99 -16.37 -2.15 -9.41
C PRO A 99 -17.14 -3.14 -8.52
N PRO A 100 -16.42 -4.05 -7.82
CA PRO A 100 -17.07 -4.99 -6.93
C PRO A 100 -17.77 -4.25 -5.78
N SER A 101 -19.01 -4.62 -5.49
CA SER A 101 -19.74 -4.12 -4.32
C SER A 101 -19.28 -4.78 -3.02
N GLU A 102 -18.61 -5.94 -3.14
CA GLU A 102 -18.11 -6.75 -2.02
C GLU A 102 -16.80 -7.42 -2.41
N ILE A 103 -15.85 -7.47 -1.50
CA ILE A 103 -14.56 -8.15 -1.64
C ILE A 103 -14.40 -9.12 -0.46
N ALA A 104 -14.26 -10.41 -0.76
CA ALA A 104 -14.09 -11.48 0.23
C ALA A 104 -15.13 -11.45 1.36
N GLY A 105 -16.40 -11.20 1.04
CA GLY A 105 -17.50 -11.15 2.00
C GLY A 105 -17.64 -9.82 2.75
N VAL A 106 -16.83 -8.81 2.42
CA VAL A 106 -16.88 -7.48 3.06
C VAL A 106 -17.30 -6.43 2.04
N LYS A 107 -18.30 -5.64 2.39
CA LYS A 107 -18.81 -4.56 1.52
C LYS A 107 -17.75 -3.50 1.25
N VAL A 108 -17.71 -3.04 0.03
CA VAL A 108 -16.92 -1.86 -0.36
C VAL A 108 -17.68 -0.62 0.13
N ALA A 109 -17.02 0.23 0.91
CA ALA A 109 -17.57 1.50 1.37
C ALA A 109 -17.32 2.62 0.36
N THR A 110 -16.09 2.67 -0.19
CA THR A 110 -15.71 3.71 -1.16
C THR A 110 -14.83 3.11 -2.25
N TYR A 111 -15.12 3.48 -3.48
CA TYR A 111 -14.29 3.19 -4.65
C TYR A 111 -13.62 4.48 -5.12
N LYS A 112 -12.30 4.43 -5.35
CA LYS A 112 -11.51 5.57 -5.83
C LYS A 112 -10.80 5.21 -7.14
N ASP A 113 -10.95 6.09 -8.13
CA ASP A 113 -10.20 6.04 -9.38
C ASP A 113 -9.25 7.23 -9.46
N TYR A 114 -7.95 6.94 -9.41
CA TYR A 114 -6.91 7.96 -9.50
C TYR A 114 -6.61 8.39 -10.94
N SER A 115 -7.23 7.78 -11.96
CA SER A 115 -7.06 8.22 -13.33
C SER A 115 -7.77 9.56 -13.58
N ASP A 116 -8.98 9.70 -13.06
CA ASP A 116 -9.81 10.90 -13.18
C ASP A 116 -9.93 11.70 -11.87
N GLY A 117 -9.35 11.20 -10.78
CA GLY A 117 -9.37 11.85 -9.48
C GLY A 117 -10.75 11.85 -8.83
N THR A 118 -11.47 10.72 -8.88
CA THR A 118 -12.79 10.59 -8.27
C THR A 118 -12.83 9.58 -7.13
N ALA A 119 -13.71 9.83 -6.17
CA ALA A 119 -14.12 8.87 -5.15
C ALA A 119 -15.65 8.73 -5.20
N ARG A 120 -16.14 7.49 -5.20
CA ARG A 120 -17.57 7.17 -5.16
C ARG A 120 -17.90 6.46 -3.86
N ASP A 121 -18.86 7.00 -3.13
CA ASP A 121 -19.47 6.33 -1.99
C ASP A 121 -20.39 5.20 -2.49
N ALA A 122 -20.20 3.99 -1.98
CA ALA A 122 -20.92 2.82 -2.48
C ALA A 122 -22.40 2.77 -2.03
N ALA A 123 -22.73 3.41 -0.91
CA ALA A 123 -24.08 3.41 -0.37
C ALA A 123 -24.96 4.47 -1.03
N SER A 124 -24.47 5.70 -1.16
CA SER A 124 -25.22 6.83 -1.72
C SER A 124 -25.02 6.98 -3.24
N GLY A 125 -23.94 6.44 -3.79
CA GLY A 125 -23.55 6.66 -5.18
C GLY A 125 -22.94 8.05 -5.42
N GLU A 126 -22.78 8.88 -4.38
CA GLU A 126 -22.21 10.21 -4.48
C GLU A 126 -20.76 10.14 -4.99
N VAL A 127 -20.43 11.04 -5.92
CA VAL A 127 -19.10 11.16 -6.50
C VAL A 127 -18.47 12.48 -6.08
N THR A 128 -17.30 12.39 -5.45
CA THR A 128 -16.50 13.53 -5.00
C THR A 128 -15.15 13.55 -5.70
N LYS A 129 -14.50 14.73 -5.74
CA LYS A 129 -13.14 14.86 -6.25
C LYS A 129 -12.12 14.59 -5.15
N ILE A 130 -11.02 13.91 -5.53
CA ILE A 130 -9.85 13.70 -4.66
C ILE A 130 -8.66 14.50 -5.20
N ALA A 131 -7.71 14.82 -4.33
CA ALA A 131 -6.58 15.71 -4.66
C ALA A 131 -5.58 15.11 -5.66
N LEU A 132 -5.57 13.78 -5.82
CA LEU A 132 -4.63 13.07 -6.70
C LEU A 132 -5.35 12.54 -7.93
N SER A 133 -4.78 12.77 -9.11
CA SER A 133 -5.29 12.27 -10.39
C SER A 133 -4.15 11.99 -11.37
N GLY A 134 -4.48 11.42 -12.54
CA GLY A 134 -3.54 11.14 -13.61
C GLY A 134 -2.73 9.84 -13.45
N SER A 135 -3.10 8.99 -12.49
CA SER A 135 -2.47 7.68 -12.27
C SER A 135 -3.44 6.54 -12.50
N ASN A 136 -3.04 5.53 -13.26
CA ASN A 136 -3.87 4.33 -13.49
C ASN A 136 -3.87 3.43 -12.23
N VAL A 137 -4.55 3.88 -11.18
CA VAL A 137 -4.65 3.20 -9.89
C VAL A 137 -6.11 3.19 -9.44
N LEU A 138 -6.58 2.05 -8.96
CA LEU A 138 -7.88 1.88 -8.32
C LEU A 138 -7.69 1.56 -6.84
N ARG A 139 -8.57 2.07 -5.99
CA ARG A 139 -8.57 1.75 -4.57
C ARG A 139 -9.99 1.47 -4.10
N PHE A 140 -10.13 0.39 -3.38
CA PHE A 140 -11.36 -0.03 -2.71
C PHE A 140 -11.14 0.09 -1.20
N ASP A 141 -11.91 0.94 -0.54
CA ASP A 141 -11.95 1.05 0.92
C ASP A 141 -13.12 0.20 1.41
N LEU A 142 -12.86 -0.79 2.26
CA LEU A 142 -13.84 -1.73 2.74
C LEU A 142 -14.43 -1.30 4.09
N CYS A 143 -15.62 -1.80 4.42
CA CYS A 143 -16.33 -1.47 5.66
C CYS A 143 -15.61 -1.94 6.94
N ASP A 144 -14.68 -2.88 6.86
CA ASP A 144 -13.83 -3.33 7.98
C ASP A 144 -12.54 -2.51 8.14
N GLY A 145 -12.37 -1.44 7.34
CA GLY A 145 -11.18 -0.60 7.34
C GLY A 145 -10.02 -1.13 6.50
N THR A 146 -10.20 -2.25 5.79
CA THR A 146 -9.22 -2.76 4.82
C THR A 146 -9.21 -1.90 3.56
N HIS A 147 -8.02 -1.71 2.98
CA HIS A 147 -7.85 -1.05 1.70
C HIS A 147 -7.22 -2.02 0.70
N ILE A 148 -7.81 -2.13 -0.47
CA ILE A 148 -7.26 -2.89 -1.60
C ILE A 148 -6.89 -1.89 -2.70
N VAL A 149 -5.63 -1.87 -3.10
CA VAL A 149 -5.13 -0.98 -4.16
C VAL A 149 -4.67 -1.82 -5.33
N VAL A 150 -5.15 -1.49 -6.53
CA VAL A 150 -4.83 -2.20 -7.77
C VAL A 150 -4.10 -1.26 -8.72
N ARG A 151 -2.91 -1.65 -9.16
CA ARG A 151 -2.05 -0.85 -10.01
C ARG A 151 -1.35 -1.72 -11.07
N PRO A 152 -1.51 -1.44 -12.37
CA PRO A 152 -0.73 -2.11 -13.41
C PRO A 152 0.74 -1.63 -13.36
N SER A 153 1.66 -2.54 -13.68
CA SER A 153 3.07 -2.18 -13.90
C SER A 153 3.20 -1.42 -15.24
N GLY A 154 4.05 -0.41 -15.28
CA GLY A 154 4.36 0.32 -16.51
C GLY A 154 5.39 -0.36 -17.41
N THR A 155 6.12 -1.36 -16.90
CA THR A 155 7.27 -1.97 -17.58
C THR A 155 7.14 -3.48 -17.79
N GLU A 156 6.23 -4.13 -17.10
CA GLU A 156 6.06 -5.59 -17.12
C GLU A 156 4.57 -5.95 -17.21
N PRO A 157 4.18 -7.05 -17.86
CA PRO A 157 2.78 -7.48 -17.96
C PRO A 157 2.32 -8.09 -16.63
N LYS A 158 2.19 -7.26 -15.61
CA LYS A 158 1.70 -7.65 -14.28
C LYS A 158 0.88 -6.54 -13.64
N ILE A 159 -0.07 -6.92 -12.81
CA ILE A 159 -0.81 -6.03 -11.93
C ILE A 159 -0.35 -6.27 -10.50
N LYS A 160 0.03 -5.21 -9.80
CA LYS A 160 0.25 -5.25 -8.35
C LYS A 160 -1.06 -4.99 -7.63
N VAL A 161 -1.40 -5.86 -6.69
CA VAL A 161 -2.52 -5.68 -5.78
C VAL A 161 -1.99 -5.59 -4.36
N TYR A 162 -2.20 -4.45 -3.71
CA TYR A 162 -1.79 -4.20 -2.34
C TYR A 162 -2.99 -4.42 -1.42
N ILE A 163 -2.80 -5.24 -0.41
CA ILE A 163 -3.74 -5.47 0.68
C ILE A 163 -3.20 -4.74 1.91
N LEU A 164 -3.98 -3.83 2.45
CA LEU A 164 -3.67 -3.07 3.66
C LEU A 164 -4.83 -3.30 4.64
N THR A 165 -4.60 -4.11 5.65
CA THR A 165 -5.65 -4.52 6.60
C THR A 165 -5.24 -4.31 8.05
N LYS A 166 -6.16 -4.54 8.98
CA LYS A 166 -5.94 -4.46 10.41
C LYS A 166 -6.72 -5.58 11.10
N GLY A 167 -6.16 -6.12 12.17
CA GLY A 167 -6.84 -7.03 13.09
C GLY A 167 -6.88 -6.46 14.51
N ALA A 168 -7.69 -7.04 15.38
CA ALA A 168 -7.65 -6.77 16.81
C ALA A 168 -6.37 -7.37 17.45
N ASP A 169 -5.86 -8.44 16.85
CA ASP A 169 -4.62 -9.13 17.22
C ASP A 169 -3.90 -9.69 15.99
N ALA A 170 -2.78 -10.37 16.21
CA ALA A 170 -1.98 -10.99 15.16
C ALA A 170 -2.75 -12.07 14.38
N GLN A 171 -3.58 -12.84 15.06
CA GLN A 171 -4.33 -13.96 14.45
C GLN A 171 -5.40 -13.39 13.48
N GLU A 172 -6.16 -12.39 13.92
CA GLU A 172 -7.16 -11.75 13.06
C GLU A 172 -6.51 -11.02 11.88
N ARG A 173 -5.40 -10.30 12.10
CA ARG A 173 -4.61 -9.69 11.01
C ARG A 173 -4.23 -10.73 9.96
N ASP A 174 -3.70 -11.86 10.38
CA ASP A 174 -3.22 -12.90 9.46
C ASP A 174 -4.39 -13.59 8.75
N ALA A 175 -5.51 -13.81 9.44
CA ALA A 175 -6.75 -14.31 8.83
C ALA A 175 -7.30 -13.33 7.77
N ASN A 176 -7.27 -12.04 8.05
CA ASN A 176 -7.67 -11.01 7.10
C ASN A 176 -6.75 -11.00 5.87
N LEU A 177 -5.43 -11.06 6.05
CA LEU A 177 -4.49 -11.17 4.94
C LEU A 177 -4.73 -12.41 4.09
N ALA A 178 -5.01 -13.56 4.70
CA ALA A 178 -5.31 -14.80 3.99
C ALA A 178 -6.62 -14.69 3.19
N LYS A 179 -7.66 -14.16 3.82
CA LYS A 179 -8.99 -13.94 3.23
C LYS A 179 -8.91 -13.08 1.96
N TYR A 180 -8.26 -11.93 2.05
CA TYR A 180 -8.13 -11.01 0.91
C TYR A 180 -7.16 -11.53 -0.15
N SER A 181 -6.10 -12.25 0.26
CA SER A 181 -5.20 -12.93 -0.68
C SER A 181 -5.92 -13.96 -1.54
N ALA A 182 -6.84 -14.71 -0.94
CA ALA A 182 -7.65 -15.68 -1.67
C ALA A 182 -8.53 -14.99 -2.73
N TRP A 183 -9.13 -13.85 -2.41
CA TRP A 183 -9.90 -13.06 -3.38
C TRP A 183 -9.00 -12.53 -4.51
N VAL A 184 -7.81 -11.99 -4.20
CA VAL A 184 -6.88 -11.51 -5.23
C VAL A 184 -6.54 -12.61 -6.24
N ASN A 185 -6.37 -13.85 -5.78
CA ASN A 185 -6.07 -14.98 -6.66
C ASN A 185 -7.23 -15.32 -7.62
N THR A 186 -8.45 -14.83 -7.37
CA THR A 186 -9.57 -15.02 -8.31
C THR A 186 -9.57 -14.02 -9.47
N LEU A 187 -8.69 -13.02 -9.43
CA LEU A 187 -8.56 -12.01 -10.49
C LEU A 187 -7.62 -12.44 -11.63
N ALA A 188 -6.86 -13.55 -11.44
CA ALA A 188 -5.84 -14.04 -12.38
C ALA A 188 -6.44 -14.95 -13.45
#